data_b10548c6e1b67735b990e996b2f6d35d
#
_entry.id   b10548c6e1b67735b990e996b2f6d35d
#
_cell.length_a   1.000
_cell.length_b   1.000
_cell.length_c   1.000
_cell.angle_alpha   90.00
_cell.angle_beta   90.00
_cell.angle_gamma   90.00
#
_symmetry.space_group_name_H-M   'P 1'
#
loop_
_entity.id
_entity.type
_entity.pdbx_description
1 polymer ?
#
loop_
_entity_poly.entity_id
_entity_poly.type
_entity_poly.pdbx_seq_one_letter_code
_entity_poly.pdbx_strand_id
1 'polypeptide(L)'
;TSMILLIDPHLGNFRAVMDGAYITNMRTGAQTAVALKYMYGKGKNIHLGLYGAGMQGHTQTMAIAELFDITEVTVYDVSRAAAERYAEDMKPFVKGRINIASDPRDAANGDIAVCVTQSKEEFFKYEWFRPGTILFPMGSYQECSDECIEKADKIVVDHVGQALHRGALAKHGSSGR
;
A
#
# COMPACT_ATOMS: atom_id res chain seq x y z
N THR A 1 15.22 8.18 -4.80
CA THR A 1 15.82 9.38 -4.18
C THR A 1 14.90 10.57 -4.48
N SER A 2 14.54 11.36 -3.49
CA SER A 2 13.73 12.55 -3.64
C SER A 2 14.32 13.70 -2.83
N MET A 3 14.08 14.92 -3.31
CA MET A 3 14.54 16.16 -2.67
C MET A 3 13.36 17.12 -2.59
N ILE A 4 13.24 17.81 -1.48
CA ILE A 4 12.25 18.87 -1.27
C ILE A 4 12.98 20.21 -1.22
N LEU A 5 12.54 21.14 -2.07
CA LEU A 5 13.03 22.50 -2.08
C LEU A 5 11.95 23.42 -1.50
N LEU A 6 12.26 24.16 -0.46
CA LEU A 6 11.42 25.24 0.05
C LEU A 6 11.91 26.56 -0.52
N ILE A 7 11.03 27.25 -1.25
CA ILE A 7 11.35 28.50 -1.95
C ILE A 7 10.44 29.59 -1.42
N ASP A 8 11.01 30.78 -1.17
CA ASP A 8 10.25 31.99 -0.85
C ASP A 8 9.48 32.43 -2.13
N PRO A 9 8.14 32.48 -2.11
CA PRO A 9 7.37 32.79 -3.32
C PRO A 9 7.47 34.27 -3.76
N HIS A 10 7.92 35.17 -2.87
CA HIS A 10 8.04 36.59 -3.19
C HIS A 10 9.44 36.97 -3.69
N LEU A 11 10.46 36.38 -3.08
CA LEU A 11 11.85 36.72 -3.40
C LEU A 11 12.54 35.70 -4.32
N GLY A 12 11.94 34.52 -4.53
CA GLY A 12 12.52 33.43 -5.30
C GLY A 12 13.73 32.75 -4.62
N ASN A 13 14.06 33.12 -3.41
CA ASN A 13 15.21 32.58 -2.69
C ASN A 13 14.92 31.20 -2.13
N PHE A 14 15.92 30.31 -2.18
CA PHE A 14 15.84 29.02 -1.49
C PHE A 14 15.90 29.21 0.03
N ARG A 15 14.91 28.67 0.74
CA ARG A 15 14.81 28.68 2.20
C ARG A 15 15.36 27.41 2.82
N ALA A 16 15.14 26.27 2.18
CA ALA A 16 15.64 24.98 2.63
C ALA A 16 15.76 23.98 1.48
N VAL A 17 16.70 23.05 1.65
CA VAL A 17 16.86 21.85 0.83
C VAL A 17 16.83 20.67 1.80
N MET A 18 15.92 19.72 1.59
CA MET A 18 15.70 18.61 2.50
C MET A 18 15.74 17.28 1.75
N ASP A 19 16.21 16.21 2.41
CA ASP A 19 16.00 14.85 1.91
C ASP A 19 14.50 14.54 1.97
N GLY A 20 13.95 14.19 0.81
CA GLY A 20 12.54 13.85 0.68
C GLY A 20 12.23 12.35 0.79
N ALA A 21 13.24 11.47 0.89
CA ALA A 21 13.03 10.03 0.85
C ALA A 21 12.19 9.54 2.04
N TYR A 22 12.56 9.92 3.26
CA TYR A 22 11.82 9.58 4.47
C TYR A 22 10.40 10.16 4.45
N ILE A 23 10.27 11.44 4.12
CA ILE A 23 8.96 12.11 4.03
C ILE A 23 8.06 11.41 3.01
N THR A 24 8.61 11.06 1.83
CA THR A 24 7.86 10.34 0.79
C THR A 24 7.35 8.98 1.28
N ASN A 25 8.17 8.24 2.00
CA ASN A 25 7.79 6.94 2.52
C ASN A 25 6.68 7.06 3.57
N MET A 26 6.84 7.96 4.54
CA MET A 26 5.87 8.15 5.62
C MET A 26 4.53 8.69 5.11
N ARG A 27 4.53 9.69 4.20
CA ARG A 27 3.28 10.24 3.65
C ARG A 27 2.48 9.20 2.84
N THR A 28 3.19 8.27 2.18
CA THR A 28 2.51 7.21 1.41
C THR A 28 1.83 6.20 2.34
N GLY A 29 2.48 5.79 3.43
CA GLY A 29 1.85 4.97 4.46
C GLY A 29 0.66 5.68 5.12
N ALA A 30 0.82 6.95 5.46
CA ALA A 30 -0.25 7.75 6.05
C ALA A 30 -1.47 7.89 5.12
N GLN A 31 -1.28 7.98 3.81
CA GLN A 31 -2.36 8.03 2.82
C GLN A 31 -3.24 6.78 2.89
N THR A 32 -2.63 5.60 2.91
CA THR A 32 -3.35 4.32 3.05
C THR A 32 -4.09 4.23 4.38
N ALA A 33 -3.44 4.58 5.49
CA ALA A 33 -4.05 4.54 6.81
C ALA A 33 -5.26 5.49 6.93
N VAL A 34 -5.16 6.70 6.36
CA VAL A 34 -6.28 7.66 6.31
C VAL A 34 -7.41 7.15 5.42
N ALA A 35 -7.12 6.61 4.24
CA ALA A 35 -8.15 6.03 3.38
C ALA A 35 -8.87 4.88 4.10
N LEU A 36 -8.12 3.98 4.74
CA LEU A 36 -8.65 2.86 5.50
C LEU A 36 -9.56 3.32 6.64
N LYS A 37 -9.21 4.39 7.35
CA LYS A 37 -10.04 4.98 8.41
C LYS A 37 -11.47 5.30 7.95
N TYR A 38 -11.63 5.73 6.70
CA TYR A 38 -12.94 6.09 6.14
C TYR A 38 -13.63 4.93 5.41
N MET A 39 -12.88 3.93 4.96
CA MET A 39 -13.41 2.82 4.17
C MET A 39 -13.74 1.59 5.01
N TYR A 40 -12.96 1.32 6.08
CA TYR A 40 -13.11 0.12 6.89
C TYR A 40 -14.03 0.35 8.08
N GLY A 41 -15.27 -0.14 7.97
CA GLY A 41 -16.31 0.03 8.99
C GLY A 41 -16.43 -1.09 10.03
N LYS A 42 -15.53 -2.08 10.02
CA LYS A 42 -15.65 -3.32 10.83
C LYS A 42 -14.95 -3.27 12.20
N GLY A 43 -14.55 -2.10 12.68
CA GLY A 43 -13.83 -1.96 13.94
C GLY A 43 -12.34 -1.73 13.75
N LYS A 44 -11.55 -1.93 14.84
CA LYS A 44 -10.12 -1.60 14.82
C LYS A 44 -9.18 -2.79 14.58
N ASN A 45 -9.68 -4.01 14.78
CA ASN A 45 -8.87 -5.22 14.61
C ASN A 45 -8.82 -5.59 13.13
N ILE A 46 -7.61 -5.78 12.62
CA ILE A 46 -7.40 -6.13 11.21
C ILE A 46 -6.38 -7.25 11.03
N HIS A 47 -6.61 -8.04 9.99
CA HIS A 47 -5.59 -8.90 9.40
C HIS A 47 -5.09 -8.22 8.11
N LEU A 48 -3.81 -7.87 8.10
CA LEU A 48 -3.13 -7.19 7.00
C LEU A 48 -2.39 -8.20 6.11
N GLY A 49 -2.79 -8.27 4.85
CA GLY A 49 -2.00 -8.89 3.79
C GLY A 49 -1.06 -7.85 3.17
N LEU A 50 0.24 -8.15 3.13
CA LEU A 50 1.24 -7.21 2.60
C LEU A 50 2.05 -7.86 1.49
N TYR A 51 2.13 -7.19 0.36
CA TYR A 51 2.97 -7.56 -0.79
C TYR A 51 4.06 -6.53 -0.99
N GLY A 52 5.31 -6.95 -0.77
CA GLY A 52 6.47 -6.09 -0.80
C GLY A 52 6.96 -5.71 0.62
N ALA A 53 8.04 -6.34 1.05
CA ALA A 53 8.65 -6.19 2.37
C ALA A 53 9.75 -5.11 2.39
N GLY A 54 9.71 -4.17 1.45
CA GLY A 54 10.64 -3.04 1.37
C GLY A 54 10.27 -1.88 2.30
N MET A 55 10.91 -0.73 2.13
CA MET A 55 10.69 0.48 2.94
C MET A 55 9.21 0.91 2.95
N GLN A 56 8.52 0.81 1.81
CA GLN A 56 7.09 1.12 1.75
C GLN A 56 6.26 0.14 2.58
N GLY A 57 6.57 -1.16 2.55
CA GLY A 57 5.89 -2.14 3.40
C GLY A 57 5.99 -1.81 4.88
N HIS A 58 7.18 -1.39 5.34
CA HIS A 58 7.38 -0.95 6.72
C HIS A 58 6.52 0.28 7.07
N THR A 59 6.58 1.33 6.25
CA THR A 59 5.83 2.58 6.53
C THR A 59 4.33 2.42 6.39
N GLN A 60 3.84 1.53 5.52
CA GLN A 60 2.42 1.16 5.45
C GLN A 60 1.96 0.53 6.76
N THR A 61 2.68 -0.46 7.25
CA THR A 61 2.34 -1.16 8.49
C THR A 61 2.40 -0.21 9.68
N MET A 62 3.44 0.61 9.81
CA MET A 62 3.57 1.60 10.87
C MET A 62 2.39 2.57 10.90
N ALA A 63 2.04 3.15 9.74
CA ALA A 63 0.94 4.11 9.65
C ALA A 63 -0.43 3.48 9.93
N ILE A 64 -0.66 2.25 9.47
CA ILE A 64 -1.90 1.51 9.75
C ILE A 64 -2.00 1.19 11.25
N ALA A 65 -0.89 0.79 11.89
CA ALA A 65 -0.84 0.48 13.31
C ALA A 65 -1.17 1.66 14.24
N GLU A 66 -1.00 2.91 13.76
CA GLU A 66 -1.41 4.11 14.51
C GLU A 66 -2.94 4.23 14.66
N LEU A 67 -3.71 3.65 13.75
CA LEU A 67 -5.17 3.78 13.71
C LEU A 67 -5.90 2.46 14.02
N PHE A 68 -5.23 1.33 13.80
CA PHE A 68 -5.82 -0.01 13.90
C PHE A 68 -4.95 -0.96 14.73
N ASP A 69 -5.58 -1.91 15.37
CA ASP A 69 -4.92 -3.02 16.03
C ASP A 69 -4.67 -4.13 15.00
N ILE A 70 -3.43 -4.22 14.52
CA ILE A 70 -3.04 -5.27 13.60
C ILE A 70 -2.86 -6.56 14.38
N THR A 71 -3.84 -7.45 14.30
CA THR A 71 -3.84 -8.74 14.99
C THR A 71 -3.07 -9.82 14.26
N GLU A 72 -2.90 -9.62 12.95
CA GLU A 72 -2.13 -10.52 12.11
C GLU A 72 -1.60 -9.76 10.89
N VAL A 73 -0.35 -10.03 10.53
CA VAL A 73 0.23 -9.67 9.23
C VAL A 73 0.60 -10.96 8.51
N THR A 74 0.22 -11.07 7.25
CA THR A 74 0.79 -12.07 6.35
C THR A 74 1.54 -11.34 5.25
N VAL A 75 2.88 -11.39 5.29
CA VAL A 75 3.75 -10.70 4.34
C VAL A 75 4.27 -11.66 3.27
N TYR A 76 4.18 -11.23 2.02
CA TYR A 76 4.79 -11.89 0.88
C TYR A 76 5.79 -10.96 0.19
N ASP A 77 6.98 -11.48 -0.08
CA ASP A 77 7.99 -10.84 -0.93
C ASP A 77 8.71 -11.92 -1.73
N VAL A 78 9.13 -11.62 -2.95
CA VAL A 78 9.96 -12.52 -3.78
C VAL A 78 11.31 -12.81 -3.13
N SER A 79 11.79 -11.91 -2.28
CA SER A 79 12.96 -12.10 -1.43
C SER A 79 12.53 -12.53 -0.02
N ARG A 80 12.65 -13.82 0.28
CA ARG A 80 12.38 -14.35 1.61
C ARG A 80 13.18 -13.61 2.71
N ALA A 81 14.44 -13.28 2.43
CA ALA A 81 15.28 -12.54 3.37
C ALA A 81 14.75 -11.11 3.64
N ALA A 82 14.08 -10.48 2.67
CA ALA A 82 13.41 -9.19 2.89
C ALA A 82 12.20 -9.37 3.79
N ALA A 83 11.38 -10.40 3.57
CA ALA A 83 10.23 -10.71 4.40
C ALA A 83 10.61 -11.06 5.84
N GLU A 84 11.72 -11.78 6.04
CA GLU A 84 12.26 -12.10 7.37
C GLU A 84 12.74 -10.85 8.12
N ARG A 85 13.46 -9.94 7.45
CA ARG A 85 13.84 -8.64 8.05
C ARG A 85 12.61 -7.80 8.41
N TYR A 86 11.66 -7.70 7.48
CA TYR A 86 10.40 -7.00 7.75
C TYR A 86 9.69 -7.57 8.98
N ALA A 87 9.59 -8.90 9.08
CA ALA A 87 8.91 -9.53 10.21
C ALA A 87 9.59 -9.19 11.55
N GLU A 88 10.90 -9.09 11.58
CA GLU A 88 11.65 -8.69 12.77
C GLU A 88 11.44 -7.21 13.11
N ASP A 89 11.59 -6.33 12.10
CA ASP A 89 11.50 -4.88 12.27
C ASP A 89 10.09 -4.42 12.68
N MET A 90 9.05 -5.16 12.27
CA MET A 90 7.65 -4.77 12.52
C MET A 90 7.07 -5.32 13.84
N LYS A 91 7.77 -6.16 14.57
CA LYS A 91 7.33 -6.65 15.89
C LYS A 91 6.86 -5.56 16.85
N PRO A 92 7.52 -4.40 16.95
CA PRO A 92 7.08 -3.33 17.85
C PRO A 92 5.73 -2.69 17.47
N PHE A 93 5.31 -2.81 16.19
CA PHE A 93 4.12 -2.15 15.65
C PHE A 93 2.93 -3.08 15.51
N VAL A 94 3.16 -4.39 15.46
CA VAL A 94 2.12 -5.41 15.27
C VAL A 94 1.82 -6.08 16.58
N LYS A 95 0.60 -5.92 17.11
CA LYS A 95 0.17 -6.52 18.38
C LYS A 95 0.02 -8.05 18.31
N GLY A 96 -0.22 -8.55 17.11
CA GLY A 96 -0.45 -9.97 16.86
C GLY A 96 0.76 -10.67 16.26
N ARG A 97 0.49 -11.63 15.39
CA ARG A 97 1.52 -12.43 14.74
C ARG A 97 1.90 -11.89 13.35
N ILE A 98 3.14 -12.15 12.96
CA ILE A 98 3.63 -11.85 11.61
C ILE A 98 4.01 -13.17 10.95
N ASN A 99 3.29 -13.52 9.89
CA ASN A 99 3.52 -14.73 9.10
C ASN A 99 4.23 -14.35 7.80
N ILE A 100 5.21 -15.16 7.39
CA ILE A 100 5.88 -15.01 6.11
C ILE A 100 5.29 -16.02 5.14
N ALA A 101 4.57 -15.53 4.15
CA ALA A 101 3.95 -16.35 3.12
C ALA A 101 4.97 -16.92 2.14
N SER A 102 4.76 -18.16 1.74
CA SER A 102 5.52 -18.80 0.66
C SER A 102 4.77 -18.74 -0.67
N ASP A 103 3.44 -18.66 -0.63
CA ASP A 103 2.57 -18.44 -1.79
C ASP A 103 1.93 -17.05 -1.65
N PRO A 104 1.92 -16.21 -2.70
CA PRO A 104 1.28 -14.90 -2.65
C PRO A 104 -0.21 -14.96 -2.30
N ARG A 105 -0.91 -16.05 -2.55
CA ARG A 105 -2.33 -16.26 -2.17
C ARG A 105 -2.56 -16.19 -0.67
N ASP A 106 -1.59 -16.65 0.12
CA ASP A 106 -1.73 -16.70 1.58
C ASP A 106 -1.88 -15.28 2.16
N ALA A 107 -1.19 -14.29 1.57
CA ALA A 107 -1.29 -12.90 1.97
C ALA A 107 -2.61 -12.22 1.53
N ALA A 108 -3.37 -12.80 0.62
CA ALA A 108 -4.69 -12.29 0.22
C ALA A 108 -5.81 -12.61 1.22
N ASN A 109 -5.56 -13.49 2.19
CA ASN A 109 -6.55 -13.90 3.18
C ASN A 109 -6.84 -12.85 4.29
N GLY A 110 -6.32 -11.63 4.15
CA GLY A 110 -6.54 -10.53 5.09
C GLY A 110 -7.87 -9.80 4.88
N ASP A 111 -8.22 -8.94 5.85
CA ASP A 111 -9.29 -7.95 5.68
C ASP A 111 -8.86 -6.87 4.69
N ILE A 112 -7.55 -6.64 4.63
CA ILE A 112 -6.91 -5.61 3.84
C ILE A 112 -5.72 -6.23 3.12
N ALA A 113 -5.57 -5.94 1.84
CA ALA A 113 -4.40 -6.29 1.04
C ALA A 113 -3.71 -5.00 0.55
N VAL A 114 -2.43 -4.83 0.88
CA VAL A 114 -1.62 -3.68 0.45
C VAL A 114 -0.49 -4.18 -0.45
N CYS A 115 -0.49 -3.70 -1.71
CA CYS A 115 0.55 -4.00 -2.68
C CYS A 115 1.47 -2.79 -2.83
N VAL A 116 2.75 -2.96 -2.50
CA VAL A 116 3.79 -1.93 -2.57
C VAL A 116 5.06 -2.49 -3.22
N THR A 117 4.87 -3.19 -4.31
CA THR A 117 5.93 -3.87 -5.02
C THR A 117 6.53 -3.02 -6.15
N GLN A 118 7.61 -3.50 -6.73
CA GLN A 118 8.17 -2.97 -7.98
C GLN A 118 7.85 -3.89 -9.17
N SER A 119 6.90 -4.82 -9.01
CA SER A 119 6.48 -5.71 -10.08
C SER A 119 5.97 -4.90 -11.28
N LYS A 120 6.41 -5.28 -12.46
CA LYS A 120 5.89 -4.74 -13.74
C LYS A 120 4.79 -5.61 -14.30
N GLU A 121 4.52 -6.75 -13.68
CA GLU A 121 3.54 -7.72 -14.09
C GLU A 121 2.45 -7.84 -13.03
N GLU A 122 1.23 -8.07 -13.49
CA GLU A 122 0.08 -8.36 -12.65
C GLU A 122 0.30 -9.67 -11.90
N PHE A 123 0.23 -9.66 -10.59
CA PHE A 123 0.37 -10.88 -9.78
C PHE A 123 -0.84 -11.15 -8.89
N PHE A 124 -1.52 -10.08 -8.40
CA PHE A 124 -2.68 -10.22 -7.54
C PHE A 124 -3.92 -10.57 -8.36
N LYS A 125 -4.60 -11.66 -8.01
CA LYS A 125 -5.75 -12.19 -8.75
C LYS A 125 -7.06 -11.91 -8.05
N TYR A 126 -8.13 -11.63 -8.81
CA TYR A 126 -9.47 -11.41 -8.27
C TYR A 126 -9.99 -12.58 -7.43
N GLU A 127 -9.76 -13.81 -7.86
CA GLU A 127 -10.19 -15.02 -7.15
C GLU A 127 -9.53 -15.22 -5.76
N TRP A 128 -8.52 -14.42 -5.42
CA TRP A 128 -7.90 -14.44 -4.09
C TRP A 128 -8.67 -13.64 -3.05
N PHE A 129 -9.58 -12.76 -3.49
CA PHE A 129 -10.38 -11.95 -2.58
C PHE A 129 -11.34 -12.79 -1.75
N ARG A 130 -11.51 -12.36 -0.51
CA ARG A 130 -12.67 -12.71 0.31
C ARG A 130 -13.69 -11.56 0.29
N PRO A 131 -14.99 -11.85 0.43
CA PRO A 131 -15.99 -10.81 0.54
C PRO A 131 -15.66 -9.78 1.62
N GLY A 132 -15.63 -8.53 1.24
CA GLY A 132 -15.31 -7.40 2.13
C GLY A 132 -13.83 -7.09 2.31
N THR A 133 -12.93 -7.72 1.55
CA THR A 133 -11.51 -7.34 1.48
C THR A 133 -11.35 -5.98 0.79
N ILE A 134 -10.46 -5.13 1.31
CA ILE A 134 -10.07 -3.87 0.69
C ILE A 134 -8.67 -4.02 0.09
N LEU A 135 -8.51 -3.74 -1.21
CA LEU A 135 -7.22 -3.77 -1.89
C LEU A 135 -6.67 -2.34 -2.05
N PHE A 136 -5.40 -2.16 -1.70
CA PHE A 136 -4.61 -0.96 -1.93
C PHE A 136 -3.46 -1.26 -2.90
N PRO A 137 -3.64 -1.13 -4.21
CA PRO A 137 -2.55 -1.27 -5.18
C PRO A 137 -1.78 0.05 -5.25
N MET A 138 -0.74 0.18 -4.40
CA MET A 138 0.03 1.41 -4.22
C MET A 138 1.27 1.49 -5.10
N GLY A 139 1.58 0.45 -5.86
CA GLY A 139 2.69 0.39 -6.79
C GLY A 139 2.53 1.33 -7.98
N SER A 140 3.65 1.59 -8.66
CA SER A 140 3.65 2.46 -9.85
C SER A 140 3.13 1.78 -11.11
N TYR A 141 3.08 0.46 -11.10
CA TYR A 141 2.62 -0.38 -12.19
C TYR A 141 1.32 -1.07 -11.78
N GLN A 142 0.72 -1.78 -12.72
CA GLN A 142 -0.48 -2.56 -12.44
C GLN A 142 -0.10 -3.86 -11.72
N GLU A 143 -0.35 -3.91 -10.41
CA GLU A 143 -0.04 -5.04 -9.54
C GLU A 143 -1.16 -6.08 -9.48
N CYS A 144 -2.40 -5.67 -9.77
CA CYS A 144 -3.58 -6.53 -9.74
C CYS A 144 -4.19 -6.74 -11.14
N SER A 145 -4.87 -7.87 -11.33
CA SER A 145 -5.58 -8.17 -12.59
C SER A 145 -6.69 -7.15 -12.86
N ASP A 146 -7.04 -6.95 -14.13
CA ASP A 146 -8.12 -6.05 -14.54
C ASP A 146 -9.45 -6.42 -13.88
N GLU A 147 -9.71 -7.71 -13.64
CA GLU A 147 -10.89 -8.18 -12.93
C GLU A 147 -11.04 -7.60 -11.51
N CYS A 148 -9.92 -7.31 -10.82
CA CYS A 148 -9.97 -6.66 -9.50
C CYS A 148 -10.59 -5.27 -9.57
N ILE A 149 -10.42 -4.58 -10.69
CA ILE A 149 -10.98 -3.26 -10.96
C ILE A 149 -12.43 -3.38 -11.46
N GLU A 150 -12.66 -4.23 -12.47
CA GLU A 150 -13.96 -4.36 -13.14
C GLU A 150 -15.06 -4.90 -12.23
N LYS A 151 -14.69 -5.77 -11.28
CA LYS A 151 -15.63 -6.43 -10.35
C LYS A 151 -15.64 -5.80 -8.95
N ALA A 152 -14.90 -4.70 -8.74
CA ALA A 152 -14.93 -3.99 -7.46
C ALA A 152 -16.29 -3.32 -7.22
N ASP A 153 -16.87 -3.52 -6.04
CA ASP A 153 -18.12 -2.83 -5.64
C ASP A 153 -17.93 -1.32 -5.55
N LYS A 154 -16.71 -0.88 -5.20
CA LYS A 154 -16.37 0.53 -5.08
C LYS A 154 -14.89 0.76 -5.36
N ILE A 155 -14.60 1.79 -6.14
CA ILE A 155 -13.25 2.29 -6.39
C ILE A 155 -13.13 3.68 -5.75
N VAL A 156 -12.10 3.86 -4.93
CA VAL A 156 -11.81 5.13 -4.26
C VAL A 156 -10.40 5.58 -4.67
N VAL A 157 -10.28 6.82 -5.09
CA VAL A 157 -9.01 7.43 -5.49
C VAL A 157 -8.83 8.78 -4.82
N ASP A 158 -7.59 9.17 -4.59
CA ASP A 158 -7.21 10.47 -4.05
C ASP A 158 -7.35 11.59 -5.10
N HIS A 159 -7.00 11.29 -6.35
CA HIS A 159 -7.08 12.24 -7.46
C HIS A 159 -7.38 11.52 -8.78
N VAL A 160 -8.58 11.72 -9.30
CA VAL A 160 -9.07 11.02 -10.51
C VAL A 160 -8.10 11.17 -11.70
N GLY A 161 -7.67 12.40 -12.01
CA GLY A 161 -6.77 12.64 -13.14
C GLY A 161 -5.44 11.90 -13.03
N GLN A 162 -4.87 11.75 -11.83
CA GLN A 162 -3.64 10.97 -11.64
C GLN A 162 -3.88 9.47 -11.71
N ALA A 163 -4.95 8.99 -11.10
CA ALA A 163 -5.29 7.58 -11.06
C ALA A 163 -5.51 6.99 -12.46
N LEU A 164 -6.08 7.76 -13.39
CA LEU A 164 -6.30 7.36 -14.78
C LEU A 164 -5.03 7.38 -15.65
N HIS A 165 -3.91 7.86 -15.14
CA HIS A 165 -2.64 7.92 -15.88
C HIS A 165 -1.54 7.04 -15.29
N ARG A 166 -1.74 6.49 -14.08
CA ARG A 166 -0.69 5.73 -13.39
C ARG A 166 -1.28 4.67 -12.47
N GLY A 167 -0.58 3.54 -12.32
CA GLY A 167 -0.96 2.45 -11.44
C GLY A 167 -2.10 1.59 -12.02
N ALA A 168 -2.89 1.00 -11.13
CA ALA A 168 -3.89 -0.01 -11.50
C ALA A 168 -5.00 0.47 -12.44
N LEU A 169 -5.33 1.79 -12.43
CA LEU A 169 -6.40 2.34 -13.28
C LEU A 169 -5.92 2.92 -14.60
N ALA A 170 -4.62 2.92 -14.89
CA ALA A 170 -4.07 3.59 -16.08
C ALA A 170 -4.65 3.06 -17.40
N LYS A 171 -4.88 1.75 -17.52
CA LYS A 171 -5.50 1.13 -18.70
C LYS A 171 -6.96 1.57 -18.91
N HIS A 172 -7.67 1.85 -17.83
CA HIS A 172 -9.09 2.22 -17.87
C HIS A 172 -9.31 3.71 -18.20
N GLY A 173 -8.29 4.55 -17.98
CA GLY A 173 -8.33 5.99 -18.33
C GLY A 173 -8.40 6.28 -19.82
N SER A 174 -7.84 5.41 -20.63
CA SER A 174 -7.84 5.55 -22.10
C SER A 174 -9.10 4.99 -22.78
N SER A 175 -9.93 4.22 -22.06
CA SER A 175 -11.12 3.55 -22.63
C SER A 175 -12.42 4.36 -22.50
N GLY A 176 -12.41 5.53 -21.88
CA GLY A 176 -13.59 6.40 -21.78
C GLY A 176 -14.75 5.81 -20.97
N ARG A 177 -14.51 4.84 -20.10
CA ARG A 177 -15.50 4.23 -19.21
C ARG A 177 -15.45 4.79 -17.82
#